data_605713c9fb898c788089cf1e0f718099
#
_entry.id   605713c9fb898c788089cf1e0f718099
#
_cell.length_a   1.000
_cell.length_b   1.000
_cell.length_c   1.000
_cell.angle_alpha   90.00
_cell.angle_beta   90.00
_cell.angle_gamma   90.00
#
_symmetry.space_group_name_H-M   'P 1'
#
loop_
_entity.id
_entity.type
_entity.pdbx_description
1 polymer ?
#
loop_
_entity_poly.entity_id
_entity_poly.type
_entity_poly.pdbx_seq_one_letter_code
_entity_poly.pdbx_strand_id
1 'polypeptide(L)'
;MAADPAQIHRLVETHRSYAHAIAAGILKTLPSRVERNEIESAAELGLTEAAGSFDNRPGVQFKTFAYYRIRGAIYDAIRKATWFSRAQYKHVQAEAGVNEYFADAALQPANGPCETEELDRHVGAAVACYMLSLDSNKVKAAVDPAESVERRILQREQEGALAVALKRLPERNRAVLEAYYFDGRTLEDIGAEYGLSKSWTCRLHAKGIELLRESMGVRATSAASPR
;
A
#
# COMPACT_ATOMS: atom_id res chain seq x y z
N MET A 1 19.47 -4.38 18.30
CA MET A 1 19.56 -3.64 19.57
C MET A 1 18.16 -3.21 19.95
N ALA A 2 17.69 -3.48 21.16
CA ALA A 2 16.40 -2.98 21.63
C ALA A 2 16.47 -1.46 21.75
N ALA A 3 15.49 -0.74 21.21
CA ALA A 3 15.44 0.71 21.35
C ALA A 3 15.25 1.10 22.82
N ASP A 4 15.94 2.16 23.27
CA ASP A 4 15.83 2.66 24.63
C ASP A 4 14.37 3.11 24.92
N PRO A 5 13.72 2.57 25.96
CA PRO A 5 12.34 2.94 26.31
C PRO A 5 12.14 4.46 26.49
N ALA A 6 13.14 5.17 27.02
CA ALA A 6 13.07 6.61 27.18
C ALA A 6 13.09 7.35 25.82
N GLN A 7 13.82 6.83 24.84
CA GLN A 7 13.85 7.36 23.48
C GLN A 7 12.50 7.11 22.77
N ILE A 8 11.94 5.91 22.91
CA ILE A 8 10.62 5.57 22.37
C ILE A 8 9.56 6.53 22.90
N HIS A 9 9.50 6.71 24.23
CA HIS A 9 8.53 7.62 24.86
C HIS A 9 8.66 9.05 24.32
N ARG A 10 9.89 9.55 24.22
CA ARG A 10 10.15 10.91 23.68
C ARG A 10 9.69 11.05 22.23
N LEU A 11 9.93 10.05 21.37
CA LEU A 11 9.50 10.09 19.98
C LEU A 11 7.99 10.07 19.87
N VAL A 12 7.31 9.25 20.67
CA VAL A 12 5.84 9.15 20.68
C VAL A 12 5.23 10.48 21.13
N GLU A 13 5.67 11.04 22.24
CA GLU A 13 5.14 12.32 22.74
C GLU A 13 5.36 13.47 21.74
N THR A 14 6.56 13.54 21.16
CA THR A 14 6.90 14.61 20.20
C THR A 14 6.07 14.54 18.91
N HIS A 15 5.67 13.33 18.47
CA HIS A 15 5.01 13.13 17.19
C HIS A 15 3.54 12.71 17.29
N ARG A 16 2.95 12.71 18.48
CA ARG A 16 1.55 12.34 18.71
C ARG A 16 0.57 13.21 17.91
N SER A 17 0.77 14.52 17.91
CA SER A 17 -0.04 15.45 17.12
C SER A 17 0.05 15.19 15.61
N TYR A 18 1.22 14.77 15.15
CA TYR A 18 1.43 14.37 13.76
C TYR A 18 0.66 13.11 13.41
N ALA A 19 0.65 12.09 14.28
CA ALA A 19 -0.13 10.87 14.09
C ALA A 19 -1.64 11.18 14.00
N HIS A 20 -2.16 12.04 14.89
CA HIS A 20 -3.55 12.47 14.85
C HIS A 20 -3.90 13.28 13.60
N ALA A 21 -2.96 14.10 13.09
CA ALA A 21 -3.16 14.82 11.83
C ALA A 21 -3.29 13.86 10.63
N ILE A 22 -2.49 12.78 10.58
CA ILE A 22 -2.60 11.72 9.58
C ILE A 22 -3.95 11.01 9.69
N ALA A 23 -4.36 10.63 10.92
CA ALA A 23 -5.64 10.00 11.19
C ALA A 23 -6.81 10.86 10.72
N ALA A 24 -6.80 12.17 11.03
CA ALA A 24 -7.81 13.12 10.58
C ALA A 24 -7.86 13.28 9.06
N GLY A 25 -6.71 13.19 8.38
CA GLY A 25 -6.62 13.20 6.92
C GLY A 25 -7.32 12.00 6.29
N ILE A 26 -7.05 10.80 6.80
CA ILE A 26 -7.65 9.55 6.31
C ILE A 26 -9.16 9.51 6.63
N LEU A 27 -9.57 9.96 7.82
CA LEU A 27 -10.98 10.00 8.21
C LEU A 27 -11.86 10.78 7.24
N LYS A 28 -11.34 11.82 6.58
CA LYS A 28 -12.07 12.60 5.56
C LYS A 28 -12.43 11.78 4.32
N THR A 29 -11.70 10.72 4.05
CA THR A 29 -11.93 9.83 2.90
C THR A 29 -12.81 8.62 3.24
N LEU A 30 -13.07 8.41 4.53
CA LEU A 30 -13.83 7.28 5.04
C LEU A 30 -15.31 7.65 5.26
N PRO A 31 -16.22 6.65 5.22
CA PRO A 31 -17.62 6.86 5.57
C PRO A 31 -17.78 7.37 7.00
N SER A 32 -18.84 8.15 7.25
CA SER A 32 -19.15 8.75 8.56
C SER A 32 -19.44 7.73 9.70
N ARG A 33 -19.55 6.46 9.37
CA ARG A 33 -19.74 5.36 10.34
C ARG A 33 -18.46 4.93 11.07
N VAL A 34 -17.29 5.39 10.59
CA VAL A 34 -16.00 5.06 11.19
C VAL A 34 -15.83 5.89 12.45
N GLU A 35 -15.63 5.23 13.59
CA GLU A 35 -15.38 5.92 14.83
C GLU A 35 -13.99 6.58 14.83
N ARG A 36 -13.97 7.88 15.10
CA ARG A 36 -12.72 8.66 15.15
C ARG A 36 -11.72 8.02 16.13
N ASN A 37 -12.20 7.60 17.29
CA ASN A 37 -11.35 7.03 18.34
C ASN A 37 -10.63 5.75 17.91
N GLU A 38 -11.27 4.91 17.08
CA GLU A 38 -10.63 3.71 16.55
C GLU A 38 -9.44 4.06 15.64
N ILE A 39 -9.62 5.04 14.78
CA ILE A 39 -8.58 5.47 13.84
C ILE A 39 -7.44 6.20 14.55
N GLU A 40 -7.77 7.03 15.54
CA GLU A 40 -6.76 7.72 16.37
C GLU A 40 -5.96 6.71 17.20
N SER A 41 -6.60 5.70 17.79
CA SER A 41 -5.92 4.62 18.52
C SER A 41 -5.01 3.79 17.60
N ALA A 42 -5.47 3.48 16.40
CA ALA A 42 -4.64 2.79 15.40
C ALA A 42 -3.42 3.65 14.98
N ALA A 43 -3.60 4.97 14.85
CA ALA A 43 -2.51 5.88 14.55
C ALA A 43 -1.46 5.94 15.66
N GLU A 44 -1.90 5.97 16.93
CA GLU A 44 -0.99 5.94 18.09
C GLU A 44 -0.24 4.61 18.20
N LEU A 45 -0.91 3.49 17.90
CA LEU A 45 -0.27 2.18 17.82
C LEU A 45 0.84 2.20 16.76
N GLY A 46 0.52 2.63 15.54
CA GLY A 46 1.49 2.73 14.44
C GLY A 46 2.67 3.66 14.75
N LEU A 47 2.43 4.77 15.47
CA LEU A 47 3.49 5.66 15.94
C LEU A 47 4.39 4.96 16.97
N THR A 48 3.82 4.20 17.89
CA THR A 48 4.56 3.46 18.92
C THR A 48 5.41 2.36 18.30
N GLU A 49 4.87 1.61 17.34
CA GLU A 49 5.59 0.61 16.55
C GLU A 49 6.73 1.25 15.74
N ALA A 50 6.47 2.41 15.13
CA ALA A 50 7.50 3.17 14.43
C ALA A 50 8.63 3.59 15.38
N ALA A 51 8.32 4.12 16.55
CA ALA A 51 9.32 4.54 17.54
C ALA A 51 10.18 3.35 18.03
N GLY A 52 9.55 2.18 18.21
CA GLY A 52 10.24 0.97 18.65
C GLY A 52 11.13 0.33 17.58
N SER A 53 10.78 0.50 16.30
CA SER A 53 11.50 -0.11 15.17
C SER A 53 12.41 0.85 14.41
N PHE A 54 12.42 2.14 14.78
CA PHE A 54 13.23 3.14 14.11
C PHE A 54 14.73 2.95 14.42
N ASP A 55 15.49 2.73 13.36
CA ASP A 55 16.94 2.72 13.41
C ASP A 55 17.44 4.05 12.84
N ASN A 56 18.11 4.83 13.70
CA ASN A 56 18.60 6.18 13.36
C ASN A 56 19.79 6.12 12.39
N ARG A 57 19.50 5.68 11.16
CA ARG A 57 20.51 5.65 10.10
C ARG A 57 20.67 7.02 9.45
N PRO A 58 21.87 7.39 9.00
CA PRO A 58 22.08 8.62 8.25
C PRO A 58 21.18 8.66 7.01
N GLY A 59 20.44 9.76 6.83
CA GLY A 59 19.60 9.99 5.65
C GLY A 59 18.10 9.63 5.81
N VAL A 60 17.70 8.94 6.87
CA VAL A 60 16.28 8.61 7.11
C VAL A 60 15.73 9.44 8.27
N GLN A 61 14.77 10.31 7.98
CA GLN A 61 14.07 11.08 9.02
C GLN A 61 12.99 10.22 9.69
N PHE A 62 12.91 10.26 11.03
CA PHE A 62 11.87 9.57 11.78
C PHE A 62 10.45 9.90 11.27
N LYS A 63 10.19 11.17 10.97
CA LYS A 63 8.87 11.63 10.51
C LYS A 63 8.44 10.94 9.21
N THR A 64 9.36 10.75 8.24
CA THR A 64 9.08 10.05 6.99
C THR A 64 8.84 8.56 7.23
N PHE A 65 9.66 7.92 8.06
CA PHE A 65 9.49 6.52 8.43
C PHE A 65 8.17 6.29 9.18
N ALA A 66 7.85 7.13 10.18
CA ALA A 66 6.64 7.05 10.97
C ALA A 66 5.37 7.26 10.14
N TYR A 67 5.41 8.11 9.10
CA TYR A 67 4.27 8.39 8.23
C TYR A 67 3.67 7.11 7.65
N TYR A 68 4.50 6.28 7.02
CA TYR A 68 4.03 5.05 6.38
C TYR A 68 3.59 3.99 7.39
N ARG A 69 4.26 3.93 8.56
CA ARG A 69 3.90 3.02 9.65
C ARG A 69 2.55 3.37 10.27
N ILE A 70 2.31 4.64 10.53
CA ILE A 70 1.04 5.14 11.05
C ILE A 70 -0.10 4.84 10.06
N ARG A 71 0.09 5.15 8.78
CA ARG A 71 -0.90 4.86 7.74
C ARG A 71 -1.17 3.36 7.61
N GLY A 72 -0.13 2.54 7.65
CA GLY A 72 -0.24 1.09 7.60
C GLY A 72 -1.10 0.55 8.75
N ALA A 73 -0.83 0.98 9.98
CA ALA A 73 -1.62 0.58 11.15
C ALA A 73 -3.10 1.00 11.04
N ILE A 74 -3.37 2.21 10.50
CA ILE A 74 -4.73 2.68 10.25
C ILE A 74 -5.41 1.78 9.20
N TYR A 75 -4.76 1.48 8.08
CA TYR A 75 -5.35 0.62 7.05
C TYR A 75 -5.56 -0.81 7.52
N ASP A 76 -4.68 -1.34 8.37
CA ASP A 76 -4.86 -2.66 8.98
C ASP A 76 -6.06 -2.68 9.95
N ALA A 77 -6.28 -1.61 10.73
CA ALA A 77 -7.47 -1.45 11.55
C ALA A 77 -8.76 -1.40 10.71
N ILE A 78 -8.75 -0.61 9.63
CA ILE A 78 -9.86 -0.49 8.70
C ILE A 78 -10.18 -1.85 8.04
N ARG A 79 -9.18 -2.64 7.67
CA ARG A 79 -9.39 -3.99 7.09
C ARG A 79 -10.06 -4.96 8.05
N LYS A 80 -9.77 -4.86 9.34
CA LYS A 80 -10.39 -5.69 10.37
C LYS A 80 -11.84 -5.28 10.66
N ALA A 81 -12.23 -4.07 10.29
CA ALA A 81 -13.57 -3.57 10.47
C ALA A 81 -14.54 -4.19 9.45
N THR A 82 -15.60 -4.85 9.92
CA THR A 82 -16.52 -5.67 9.10
C THR A 82 -17.58 -4.89 8.32
N TRP A 83 -17.61 -3.56 8.40
CA TRP A 83 -18.73 -2.72 7.94
C TRP A 83 -18.47 -1.94 6.63
N PHE A 84 -17.38 -2.22 5.94
CA PHE A 84 -17.11 -1.63 4.63
C PHE A 84 -17.88 -2.32 3.50
N SER A 85 -18.44 -1.51 2.60
CA SER A 85 -18.92 -2.04 1.33
C SER A 85 -17.74 -2.58 0.51
N ARG A 86 -18.01 -3.52 -0.39
CA ARG A 86 -16.96 -4.10 -1.26
C ARG A 86 -16.18 -3.04 -2.05
N ALA A 87 -16.86 -2.00 -2.53
CA ALA A 87 -16.23 -0.91 -3.28
C ALA A 87 -15.30 -0.07 -2.41
N GLN A 88 -15.73 0.25 -1.18
CA GLN A 88 -14.91 0.97 -0.21
C GLN A 88 -13.71 0.15 0.23
N TYR A 89 -13.89 -1.15 0.44
CA TYR A 89 -12.81 -2.07 0.80
C TYR A 89 -11.71 -2.10 -0.27
N LYS A 90 -12.07 -2.12 -1.56
CA LYS A 90 -11.13 -2.07 -2.67
C LYS A 90 -10.27 -0.82 -2.68
N HIS A 91 -10.92 0.33 -2.48
CA HIS A 91 -10.21 1.61 -2.42
C HIS A 91 -9.21 1.61 -1.27
N VAL A 92 -9.63 1.19 -0.09
CA VAL A 92 -8.74 1.06 1.09
C VAL A 92 -7.61 0.08 0.83
N GLN A 93 -7.88 -1.04 0.16
CA GLN A 93 -6.86 -2.04 -0.17
C GLN A 93 -5.83 -1.51 -1.17
N ALA A 94 -6.26 -0.76 -2.19
CA ALA A 94 -5.35 -0.11 -3.13
C ALA A 94 -4.46 0.92 -2.41
N GLU A 95 -5.06 1.79 -1.60
CA GLU A 95 -4.34 2.80 -0.79
C GLU A 95 -3.34 2.16 0.17
N ALA A 96 -3.73 1.06 0.83
CA ALA A 96 -2.85 0.31 1.69
C ALA A 96 -1.67 -0.30 0.93
N GLY A 97 -1.93 -0.89 -0.27
CA GLY A 97 -0.88 -1.45 -1.12
C GLY A 97 0.11 -0.40 -1.62
N VAL A 98 -0.40 0.77 -2.03
CA VAL A 98 0.44 1.92 -2.40
C VAL A 98 1.29 2.39 -1.20
N ASN A 99 0.68 2.47 -0.01
CA ASN A 99 1.39 2.84 1.20
C ASN A 99 2.53 1.86 1.55
N GLU A 100 2.29 0.55 1.44
CA GLU A 100 3.31 -0.47 1.68
C GLU A 100 4.46 -0.40 0.68
N TYR A 101 4.16 -0.15 -0.60
CA TYR A 101 5.17 0.06 -1.62
C TYR A 101 6.07 1.27 -1.30
N PHE A 102 5.47 2.41 -0.96
CA PHE A 102 6.24 3.61 -0.59
C PHE A 102 6.96 3.48 0.75
N ALA A 103 6.44 2.70 1.68
CA ALA A 103 7.12 2.41 2.95
C ALA A 103 8.46 1.69 2.72
N ASP A 104 8.49 0.73 1.78
CA ASP A 104 9.73 0.05 1.42
C ASP A 104 10.69 0.99 0.65
N ALA A 105 10.16 1.77 -0.30
CA ALA A 105 10.95 2.74 -1.06
C ALA A 105 11.60 3.81 -0.17
N ALA A 106 10.90 4.29 0.87
CA ALA A 106 11.43 5.28 1.81
C ALA A 106 12.56 4.77 2.71
N LEU A 107 12.75 3.46 2.81
CA LEU A 107 13.86 2.84 3.54
C LEU A 107 15.11 2.62 2.68
N GLN A 108 15.00 2.80 1.37
CA GLN A 108 16.13 2.66 0.46
C GLN A 108 16.88 3.99 0.36
N PRO A 109 18.23 3.97 0.34
CA PRO A 109 18.99 5.19 0.11
C PRO A 109 18.65 5.76 -1.27
N ALA A 110 18.53 7.08 -1.36
CA ALA A 110 18.24 7.82 -2.59
C ALA A 110 19.43 7.77 -3.58
N ASN A 111 19.80 6.59 -4.04
CA ASN A 111 20.83 6.34 -5.05
C ASN A 111 20.17 6.05 -6.40
N GLY A 112 19.20 6.86 -6.76
CA GLY A 112 18.36 6.56 -7.92
C GLY A 112 18.69 7.35 -9.18
N PRO A 113 18.12 6.91 -10.31
CA PRO A 113 18.11 7.61 -11.57
C PRO A 113 17.43 8.99 -11.46
N CYS A 114 17.46 9.75 -12.55
CA CYS A 114 16.84 11.06 -12.68
C CYS A 114 15.45 11.13 -12.00
N GLU A 115 15.11 12.24 -11.34
CA GLU A 115 13.84 12.46 -10.62
C GLU A 115 12.59 12.10 -11.44
N THR A 116 12.65 12.29 -12.77
CA THR A 116 11.55 11.94 -13.68
C THR A 116 11.33 10.44 -13.83
N GLU A 117 12.41 9.64 -13.87
CA GLU A 117 12.32 8.17 -13.95
C GLU A 117 11.84 7.57 -12.62
N GLU A 118 12.23 8.19 -11.51
CA GLU A 118 11.76 7.80 -10.18
C GLU A 118 10.26 8.09 -10.02
N LEU A 119 9.80 9.26 -10.46
CA LEU A 119 8.38 9.60 -10.47
C LEU A 119 7.56 8.64 -11.35
N ASP A 120 8.04 8.34 -12.56
CA ASP A 120 7.39 7.39 -13.48
C ASP A 120 7.27 6.00 -12.85
N ARG A 121 8.31 5.53 -12.20
CA ARG A 121 8.33 4.27 -11.46
C ARG A 121 7.28 4.25 -10.34
N HIS A 122 7.20 5.30 -9.53
CA HIS A 122 6.26 5.41 -8.43
C HIS A 122 4.80 5.49 -8.89
N VAL A 123 4.53 6.27 -9.92
CA VAL A 123 3.19 6.36 -10.52
C VAL A 123 2.78 5.02 -11.13
N GLY A 124 3.68 4.38 -11.87
CA GLY A 124 3.44 3.05 -12.44
C GLY A 124 3.16 1.98 -11.38
N ALA A 125 3.87 2.01 -10.25
CA ALA A 125 3.64 1.11 -9.14
C ALA A 125 2.27 1.35 -8.46
N ALA A 126 1.89 2.62 -8.26
CA ALA A 126 0.57 2.97 -7.75
C ALA A 126 -0.55 2.46 -8.67
N VAL A 127 -0.41 2.63 -9.99
CA VAL A 127 -1.36 2.09 -10.98
C VAL A 127 -1.45 0.57 -10.88
N ALA A 128 -0.32 -0.14 -10.74
CA ALA A 128 -0.31 -1.59 -10.58
C ALA A 128 -1.07 -2.03 -9.31
N CYS A 129 -0.89 -1.34 -8.18
CA CYS A 129 -1.65 -1.59 -6.96
C CYS A 129 -3.17 -1.42 -7.16
N TYR A 130 -3.58 -0.34 -7.83
CA TYR A 130 -4.99 -0.11 -8.15
C TYR A 130 -5.56 -1.17 -9.09
N MET A 131 -4.82 -1.57 -10.13
CA MET A 131 -5.23 -2.63 -11.05
C MET A 131 -5.45 -3.96 -10.33
N LEU A 132 -4.50 -4.35 -9.45
CA LEU A 132 -4.63 -5.55 -8.63
C LEU A 132 -5.88 -5.51 -7.74
N SER A 133 -6.15 -4.37 -7.10
CA SER A 133 -7.32 -4.21 -6.23
C SER A 133 -8.64 -4.27 -7.01
N LEU A 134 -8.66 -3.84 -8.27
CA LEU A 134 -9.83 -3.93 -9.13
C LEU A 134 -10.09 -5.36 -9.61
N ASP A 135 -9.04 -6.08 -10.02
CA ASP A 135 -9.15 -7.47 -10.52
C ASP A 135 -9.47 -8.48 -9.41
N SER A 136 -9.14 -8.16 -8.15
CA SER A 136 -9.44 -9.00 -6.97
C SER A 136 -10.93 -9.37 -6.83
N ASN A 137 -11.83 -8.80 -7.68
CA ASN A 137 -13.25 -9.08 -7.71
C ASN A 137 -13.70 -9.87 -8.96
N LYS A 138 -13.42 -11.12 -9.02
CA LYS A 138 -14.17 -12.08 -9.86
C LYS A 138 -15.63 -12.28 -9.39
N VAL A 139 -16.10 -11.49 -8.43
CA VAL A 139 -17.53 -11.45 -8.08
C VAL A 139 -18.21 -10.52 -9.05
N LYS A 140 -19.07 -11.08 -9.91
CA LYS A 140 -20.01 -10.43 -10.81
C LYS A 140 -20.48 -9.09 -10.23
N ALA A 141 -19.80 -8.00 -10.61
CA ALA A 141 -20.37 -6.67 -10.45
C ALA A 141 -21.68 -6.70 -11.22
N ALA A 142 -22.76 -6.26 -10.62
CA ALA A 142 -24.00 -6.02 -11.34
C ALA A 142 -23.61 -5.13 -12.53
N VAL A 143 -23.79 -5.68 -13.72
CA VAL A 143 -23.44 -5.00 -14.96
C VAL A 143 -24.28 -3.74 -15.00
N ASP A 144 -23.63 -2.57 -14.93
CA ASP A 144 -24.30 -1.31 -15.18
C ASP A 144 -24.76 -1.35 -16.65
N PRO A 145 -26.09 -1.36 -16.92
CA PRO A 145 -26.58 -1.48 -18.28
C PRO A 145 -26.19 -0.28 -19.18
N ALA A 146 -25.66 0.79 -18.60
CA ALA A 146 -25.19 1.98 -19.31
C ALA A 146 -23.69 1.92 -19.71
N GLU A 147 -22.97 0.85 -19.35
CA GLU A 147 -21.55 0.72 -19.67
C GLU A 147 -21.34 0.36 -21.14
N SER A 148 -20.58 1.18 -21.89
CA SER A 148 -20.35 0.97 -23.32
C SER A 148 -19.61 -0.34 -23.60
N VAL A 149 -19.95 -0.98 -24.73
CA VAL A 149 -19.32 -2.26 -25.16
C VAL A 149 -17.81 -2.11 -25.28
N GLU A 150 -17.32 -0.96 -25.73
CA GLU A 150 -15.90 -0.64 -25.88
C GLU A 150 -15.18 -0.66 -24.53
N ARG A 151 -15.79 -0.10 -23.48
CA ARG A 151 -15.23 -0.09 -22.13
C ARG A 151 -15.11 -1.50 -21.55
N ARG A 152 -16.09 -2.36 -21.85
CA ARG A 152 -16.07 -3.79 -21.44
C ARG A 152 -15.00 -4.60 -22.15
N ILE A 153 -14.74 -4.32 -23.43
CA ILE A 153 -13.67 -4.96 -24.21
C ILE A 153 -12.30 -4.54 -23.62
N LEU A 154 -12.08 -3.24 -23.42
CA LEU A 154 -10.85 -2.69 -22.86
C LEU A 154 -10.55 -3.26 -21.46
N GLN A 155 -11.57 -3.38 -20.62
CA GLN A 155 -11.45 -3.97 -19.30
C GLN A 155 -11.04 -5.45 -19.35
N ARG A 156 -11.64 -6.25 -20.25
CA ARG A 156 -11.25 -7.66 -20.45
C ARG A 156 -9.82 -7.83 -20.95
N GLU A 157 -9.37 -6.95 -21.83
CA GLU A 157 -7.98 -6.95 -22.30
C GLU A 157 -7.01 -6.62 -21.17
N GLN A 158 -7.33 -5.64 -20.32
CA GLN A 158 -6.55 -5.28 -19.15
C GLN A 158 -6.51 -6.41 -18.12
N GLU A 159 -7.64 -7.04 -17.82
CA GLU A 159 -7.74 -8.21 -16.93
C GLU A 159 -6.89 -9.38 -17.46
N GLY A 160 -6.95 -9.64 -18.75
CA GLY A 160 -6.13 -10.66 -19.41
C GLY A 160 -4.64 -10.37 -19.33
N ALA A 161 -4.23 -9.12 -19.56
CA ALA A 161 -2.85 -8.69 -19.46
C ALA A 161 -2.32 -8.82 -18.04
N LEU A 162 -3.10 -8.41 -17.03
CA LEU A 162 -2.76 -8.54 -15.63
C LEU A 162 -2.59 -10.01 -15.21
N ALA A 163 -3.52 -10.89 -15.62
CA ALA A 163 -3.43 -12.31 -15.31
C ALA A 163 -2.18 -12.97 -15.91
N VAL A 164 -1.80 -12.59 -17.13
CA VAL A 164 -0.55 -13.06 -17.76
C VAL A 164 0.67 -12.52 -17.03
N ALA A 165 0.68 -11.24 -16.65
CA ALA A 165 1.76 -10.61 -15.92
C ALA A 165 1.97 -11.26 -14.54
N LEU A 166 0.90 -11.53 -13.80
CA LEU A 166 0.94 -12.24 -12.52
C LEU A 166 1.56 -13.64 -12.63
N LYS A 167 1.21 -14.38 -13.68
CA LYS A 167 1.78 -15.73 -13.91
C LYS A 167 3.28 -15.70 -14.21
N ARG A 168 3.82 -14.60 -14.71
CA ARG A 168 5.26 -14.42 -14.99
C ARG A 168 6.08 -14.05 -13.76
N LEU A 169 5.43 -13.65 -12.67
CA LEU A 169 6.13 -13.32 -11.43
C LEU A 169 6.78 -14.56 -10.80
N PRO A 170 7.89 -14.38 -10.08
CA PRO A 170 8.43 -15.42 -9.21
C PRO A 170 7.36 -15.88 -8.21
N GLU A 171 7.29 -17.17 -7.96
CA GLU A 171 6.21 -17.80 -7.18
C GLU A 171 5.97 -17.13 -5.81
N ARG A 172 7.05 -16.80 -5.09
CA ARG A 172 6.96 -16.13 -3.78
C ARG A 172 6.34 -14.74 -3.86
N ASN A 173 6.72 -13.94 -4.88
CA ASN A 173 6.16 -12.61 -5.07
C ASN A 173 4.69 -12.69 -5.47
N ARG A 174 4.36 -13.62 -6.39
CA ARG A 174 2.98 -13.87 -6.80
C ARG A 174 2.11 -14.28 -5.62
N ALA A 175 2.54 -15.25 -4.80
CA ALA A 175 1.80 -15.71 -3.64
C ALA A 175 1.50 -14.59 -2.64
N VAL A 176 2.49 -13.71 -2.38
CA VAL A 176 2.30 -12.54 -1.51
C VAL A 176 1.27 -11.58 -2.09
N LEU A 177 1.33 -11.26 -3.40
CA LEU A 177 0.37 -10.37 -4.03
C LEU A 177 -1.03 -10.98 -4.06
N GLU A 178 -1.17 -12.26 -4.40
CA GLU A 178 -2.45 -12.97 -4.42
C GLU A 178 -3.09 -12.97 -3.02
N ALA A 179 -2.35 -13.38 -1.98
CA ALA A 179 -2.86 -13.39 -0.62
C ALA A 179 -3.23 -12.00 -0.10
N TYR A 180 -2.48 -10.96 -0.48
CA TYR A 180 -2.74 -9.59 -0.05
C TYR A 180 -3.95 -8.98 -0.76
N TYR A 181 -4.01 -9.05 -2.12
CA TYR A 181 -5.04 -8.38 -2.91
C TYR A 181 -6.30 -9.21 -3.13
N PHE A 182 -6.19 -10.55 -3.24
CA PHE A 182 -7.33 -11.42 -3.55
C PHE A 182 -7.93 -12.06 -2.30
N ASP A 183 -7.11 -12.45 -1.32
CA ASP A 183 -7.58 -13.07 -0.07
C ASP A 183 -7.79 -12.02 1.05
N GLY A 184 -7.36 -10.76 0.85
CA GLY A 184 -7.56 -9.66 1.79
C GLY A 184 -6.72 -9.79 3.07
N ARG A 185 -5.64 -10.55 3.05
CA ARG A 185 -4.77 -10.81 4.22
C ARG A 185 -3.80 -9.68 4.45
N THR A 186 -3.36 -9.49 5.70
CA THR A 186 -2.30 -8.52 6.01
C THR A 186 -0.92 -9.09 5.67
N LEU A 187 0.07 -8.22 5.40
CA LEU A 187 1.45 -8.68 5.15
C LEU A 187 2.07 -9.37 6.36
N GLU A 188 1.57 -9.07 7.56
CA GLU A 188 1.99 -9.72 8.79
C GLU A 188 1.49 -11.18 8.87
N ASP A 189 0.19 -11.40 8.56
CA ASP A 189 -0.41 -12.74 8.53
C ASP A 189 0.25 -13.61 7.45
N ILE A 190 0.50 -13.03 6.27
CA ILE A 190 1.19 -13.70 5.18
C ILE A 190 2.62 -14.07 5.60
N GLY A 191 3.34 -13.14 6.25
CA GLY A 191 4.68 -13.40 6.77
C GLY A 191 4.70 -14.54 7.78
N ALA A 192 3.78 -14.53 8.74
CA ALA A 192 3.66 -15.59 9.76
C ALA A 192 3.45 -16.96 9.14
N GLU A 193 2.59 -17.07 8.11
CA GLU A 193 2.33 -18.34 7.42
C GLU A 193 3.56 -18.89 6.69
N TYR A 194 4.32 -18.02 6.03
CA TYR A 194 5.51 -18.43 5.27
C TYR A 194 6.80 -18.46 6.13
N GLY A 195 6.71 -18.22 7.45
CA GLY A 195 7.88 -18.16 8.34
C GLY A 195 8.79 -16.98 8.04
N LEU A 196 8.25 -15.87 7.51
CA LEU A 196 8.96 -14.67 7.11
C LEU A 196 8.69 -13.53 8.10
N SER A 197 9.67 -12.65 8.27
CA SER A 197 9.44 -11.41 9.02
C SER A 197 8.54 -10.45 8.23
N LYS A 198 7.77 -9.60 8.93
CA LYS A 198 6.95 -8.54 8.31
C LYS A 198 7.76 -7.71 7.31
N SER A 199 8.99 -7.31 7.68
CA SER A 199 9.88 -6.52 6.81
C SER A 199 10.25 -7.27 5.53
N TRP A 200 10.46 -8.58 5.60
CA TRP A 200 10.77 -9.38 4.41
C TRP A 200 9.54 -9.52 3.50
N THR A 201 8.36 -9.70 4.08
CA THR A 201 7.11 -9.79 3.33
C THR A 201 6.78 -8.46 2.64
N CYS A 202 7.01 -7.32 3.29
CA CYS A 202 6.89 -5.99 2.67
C CYS A 202 7.84 -5.85 1.46
N ARG A 203 9.09 -6.30 1.55
CA ARG A 203 10.02 -6.27 0.41
C ARG A 203 9.57 -7.18 -0.74
N LEU A 204 9.03 -8.38 -0.43
CA LEU A 204 8.48 -9.26 -1.46
C LEU A 204 7.28 -8.63 -2.16
N HIS A 205 6.39 -7.96 -1.42
CA HIS A 205 5.27 -7.20 -1.95
C HIS A 205 5.76 -6.09 -2.88
N ALA A 206 6.64 -5.19 -2.40
CA ALA A 206 7.17 -4.08 -3.18
C ALA A 206 7.90 -4.57 -4.44
N LYS A 207 8.73 -5.61 -4.32
CA LYS A 207 9.40 -6.20 -5.48
C LYS A 207 8.42 -6.85 -6.47
N GLY A 208 7.35 -7.47 -5.96
CA GLY A 208 6.27 -8.02 -6.78
C GLY A 208 5.56 -6.94 -7.60
N ILE A 209 5.25 -5.81 -6.99
CA ILE A 209 4.65 -4.65 -7.67
C ILE A 209 5.57 -4.08 -8.74
N GLU A 210 6.89 -3.95 -8.47
CA GLU A 210 7.87 -3.51 -9.47
C GLU A 210 7.90 -4.43 -10.68
N LEU A 211 8.02 -5.73 -10.47
CA LEU A 211 8.05 -6.72 -11.55
C LEU A 211 6.74 -6.73 -12.35
N LEU A 212 5.60 -6.55 -11.68
CA LEU A 212 4.30 -6.45 -12.32
C LEU A 212 4.22 -5.22 -13.23
N ARG A 213 4.61 -4.05 -12.71
CA ARG A 213 4.69 -2.80 -13.46
C ARG A 213 5.54 -2.94 -14.72
N GLU A 214 6.74 -3.52 -14.58
CA GLU A 214 7.65 -3.77 -15.70
C GLU A 214 7.02 -4.71 -16.74
N SER A 215 6.42 -5.82 -16.29
CA SER A 215 5.78 -6.81 -17.15
C SER A 215 4.57 -6.27 -17.93
N MET A 216 3.84 -5.33 -17.34
CA MET A 216 2.69 -4.69 -17.97
C MET A 216 3.07 -3.48 -18.83
N GLY A 217 4.33 -3.04 -18.81
CA GLY A 217 4.78 -1.83 -19.52
C GLY A 217 4.08 -0.56 -19.03
N VAL A 218 3.62 -0.56 -17.77
CA VAL A 218 2.93 0.60 -17.17
C VAL A 218 3.95 1.71 -16.95
N ARG A 219 3.91 2.72 -17.84
CA ARG A 219 4.65 3.98 -17.70
C ARG A 219 3.65 5.10 -17.46
N ALA A 220 4.02 6.09 -16.66
CA ALA A 220 3.28 7.34 -16.64
C ALA A 220 3.38 7.91 -18.05
N THR A 221 2.25 8.13 -18.71
CA THR A 221 2.22 8.83 -19.99
C THR A 221 2.81 10.21 -19.76
N SER A 222 4.09 10.36 -20.12
CA SER A 222 4.71 11.66 -20.26
C SER A 222 3.80 12.45 -21.20
N ALA A 223 3.10 13.46 -20.68
CA ALA A 223 2.39 14.40 -21.50
C ALA A 223 3.39 14.95 -22.52
N ALA A 224 3.24 14.49 -23.76
CA ALA A 224 3.99 15.02 -24.88
C ALA A 224 3.74 16.53 -24.89
N SER A 225 4.77 17.30 -24.54
CA SER A 225 4.77 18.76 -24.72
C SER A 225 4.59 19.00 -26.19
N PRO A 226 3.53 19.69 -26.65
CA PRO A 226 3.44 20.10 -28.05
C PRO A 226 4.57 21.09 -28.30
N ARG A 227 5.34 20.83 -29.34
CA ARG A 227 6.30 21.78 -29.89
C ARG A 227 5.59 22.99 -30.48
#